data_8cac50cea559fe8cfdd21f0d50c4428d
#
_entry.id   8cac50cea559fe8cfdd21f0d50c4428d
#
_cell.length_a   1.000
_cell.length_b   1.000
_cell.length_c   1.000
_cell.angle_alpha   90.00
_cell.angle_beta   90.00
_cell.angle_gamma   90.00
#
_symmetry.space_group_name_H-M   'P 1'
#
loop_
_entity.id
_entity.type
_entity.pdbx_description
1 polymer ?
#
loop_
_entity_poly.entity_id
_entity_poly.type
_entity_poly.pdbx_seq_one_letter_code
_entity_poly.pdbx_strand_id
1 'polypeptide(L)'
;MLLLVIVSCLVGFSMEMETRQAHNVPVIAFSSGVSKNITMTHAEVVIYDRIFANIGGGFDPHTGIFTCTQAGLYVFQFHSLADSDQASWLELYHNSYYVCSTYGHTANDYSSSGNSVVLRLSKGDQVYVKAVDQSFGSTTVLFGASNEVYSTFSGYLIAPVFEEFPIVGK
;
A
#
# COMPACT_ATOMS: atom_id res chain seq x y z
N MET A 1 -62.61 27.39 -45.76
CA MET A 1 -62.47 26.91 -44.39
C MET A 1 -61.32 25.92 -44.38
N LEU A 2 -60.13 26.44 -44.05
CA LEU A 2 -58.85 25.68 -44.16
C LEU A 2 -58.53 25.10 -42.77
N LEU A 3 -58.57 23.78 -42.66
CA LEU A 3 -58.25 23.08 -41.42
C LEU A 3 -56.74 22.89 -41.35
N LEU A 4 -56.09 23.64 -40.46
CA LEU A 4 -54.65 23.51 -40.21
C LEU A 4 -54.44 22.35 -39.23
N VAL A 5 -53.87 21.24 -39.74
CA VAL A 5 -53.44 20.11 -38.90
C VAL A 5 -52.02 20.41 -38.44
N ILE A 6 -51.91 20.77 -37.17
CA ILE A 6 -50.59 20.89 -36.48
C ILE A 6 -50.19 19.49 -36.05
N VAL A 7 -49.27 18.87 -36.78
CA VAL A 7 -48.58 17.67 -36.35
C VAL A 7 -47.45 18.10 -35.40
N SER A 8 -47.71 18.01 -34.09
CA SER A 8 -46.68 18.18 -33.09
C SER A 8 -45.78 16.93 -33.07
N CYS A 9 -44.61 17.09 -33.68
CA CYS A 9 -43.54 16.09 -33.56
C CYS A 9 -42.95 16.14 -32.13
N LEU A 10 -43.49 15.34 -31.22
CA LEU A 10 -42.86 15.07 -29.91
C LEU A 10 -41.64 14.22 -30.13
N VAL A 11 -40.49 14.86 -30.36
CA VAL A 11 -39.19 14.23 -30.23
C VAL A 11 -38.98 13.99 -28.76
N GLY A 12 -39.31 12.78 -28.34
CA GLY A 12 -38.98 12.30 -27.00
C GLY A 12 -37.47 12.21 -26.86
N PHE A 13 -36.88 13.23 -26.25
CA PHE A 13 -35.52 13.15 -25.74
C PHE A 13 -35.60 12.25 -24.49
N SER A 14 -35.46 10.95 -24.67
CA SER A 14 -35.14 10.05 -23.56
C SER A 14 -33.71 10.38 -23.14
N MET A 15 -33.55 11.24 -22.14
CA MET A 15 -32.33 11.27 -21.35
C MET A 15 -32.20 9.91 -20.68
N GLU A 16 -31.41 9.02 -21.29
CA GLU A 16 -30.85 7.91 -20.55
C GLU A 16 -29.95 8.50 -19.47
N MET A 17 -30.53 8.69 -18.30
CA MET A 17 -29.72 8.82 -17.09
C MET A 17 -29.03 7.46 -16.93
N GLU A 18 -27.78 7.37 -17.43
CA GLU A 18 -26.87 6.35 -16.96
C GLU A 18 -26.83 6.48 -15.44
N THR A 19 -27.58 5.65 -14.76
CA THR A 19 -27.36 5.44 -13.34
C THR A 19 -25.96 4.87 -13.23
N ARG A 20 -24.98 5.73 -12.99
CA ARG A 20 -23.67 5.28 -12.51
C ARG A 20 -23.99 4.46 -11.26
N GLN A 21 -23.98 3.15 -11.40
CA GLN A 21 -23.95 2.27 -10.24
C GLN A 21 -22.75 2.76 -9.43
N ALA A 22 -23.02 3.31 -8.25
CA ALA A 22 -21.99 3.62 -7.30
C ALA A 22 -21.35 2.26 -6.97
N HIS A 23 -20.27 1.93 -7.67
CA HIS A 23 -19.45 0.80 -7.32
C HIS A 23 -18.99 1.08 -5.89
N ASN A 24 -19.41 0.26 -4.95
CA ASN A 24 -18.91 0.31 -3.59
C ASN A 24 -17.41 0.07 -3.67
N VAL A 25 -16.64 1.16 -3.69
CA VAL A 25 -15.17 1.08 -3.69
C VAL A 25 -14.76 0.47 -2.37
N PRO A 26 -14.13 -0.71 -2.37
CA PRO A 26 -13.71 -1.33 -1.14
C PRO A 26 -12.67 -0.45 -0.44
N VAL A 27 -12.82 -0.25 0.85
CA VAL A 27 -11.79 0.40 1.67
C VAL A 27 -10.77 -0.67 2.04
N ILE A 28 -9.55 -0.49 1.55
CA ILE A 28 -8.42 -1.36 1.88
C ILE A 28 -7.30 -0.47 2.39
N ALA A 29 -6.92 -0.66 3.63
CA ALA A 29 -5.87 0.11 4.26
C ALA A 29 -5.27 -0.67 5.44
N PHE A 30 -3.97 -0.55 5.63
CA PHE A 30 -3.31 -1.01 6.84
C PHE A 30 -2.31 0.03 7.33
N SER A 31 -2.07 0.01 8.61
CA SER A 31 -0.99 0.74 9.26
C SER A 31 -0.49 -0.08 10.44
N SER A 32 0.81 -0.24 10.52
CA SER A 32 1.47 -1.07 11.52
C SER A 32 2.80 -0.46 11.95
N GLY A 33 3.30 -0.88 13.09
CA GLY A 33 4.55 -0.37 13.63
C GLY A 33 5.32 -1.42 14.42
N VAL A 34 6.55 -1.08 14.74
CA VAL A 34 7.46 -1.89 15.55
C VAL A 34 7.34 -1.46 17.01
N SER A 35 7.01 -2.40 17.91
CA SER A 35 6.79 -2.12 19.34
C SER A 35 7.99 -2.44 20.26
N LYS A 36 9.10 -2.93 19.68
CA LYS A 36 10.34 -3.30 20.39
C LYS A 36 11.53 -3.21 19.45
N ASN A 37 12.75 -3.10 20.02
CA ASN A 37 13.97 -3.14 19.21
C ASN A 37 14.03 -4.43 18.38
N ILE A 38 14.36 -4.29 17.09
CA ILE A 38 14.59 -5.41 16.16
C ILE A 38 16.01 -5.30 15.63
N THR A 39 16.74 -6.42 15.72
CA THR A 39 18.05 -6.59 15.08
C THR A 39 17.93 -7.63 13.98
N MET A 40 18.28 -7.27 12.76
CA MET A 40 18.22 -8.12 11.57
C MET A 40 19.62 -8.26 10.97
N THR A 41 20.06 -9.48 10.78
CA THR A 41 21.42 -9.80 10.31
C THR A 41 21.49 -10.22 8.85
N HIS A 42 20.34 -10.53 8.24
CA HIS A 42 20.19 -10.98 6.87
C HIS A 42 19.00 -10.28 6.20
N ALA A 43 18.75 -10.61 4.94
CA ALA A 43 17.62 -10.11 4.17
C ALA A 43 16.25 -10.57 4.73
N GLU A 44 15.98 -10.27 5.99
CA GLU A 44 14.76 -10.66 6.70
C GLU A 44 13.63 -9.65 6.44
N VAL A 45 12.41 -10.15 6.33
CA VAL A 45 11.21 -9.28 6.27
C VAL A 45 10.99 -8.63 7.63
N VAL A 46 10.76 -7.34 7.63
CA VAL A 46 10.48 -6.57 8.87
C VAL A 46 9.10 -6.96 9.40
N ILE A 47 9.06 -7.44 10.64
CA ILE A 47 7.82 -7.76 11.35
C ILE A 47 7.33 -6.51 12.09
N TYR A 48 6.24 -5.94 11.61
CA TYR A 48 5.54 -4.82 12.25
C TYR A 48 4.45 -5.39 13.14
N ASP A 49 4.78 -5.65 14.39
CA ASP A 49 3.98 -6.43 15.34
C ASP A 49 2.81 -5.66 15.97
N ARG A 50 2.80 -4.32 15.84
CA ARG A 50 1.73 -3.47 16.36
C ARG A 50 0.82 -2.98 15.26
N ILE A 51 -0.43 -3.42 15.25
CA ILE A 51 -1.43 -3.04 14.26
C ILE A 51 -2.20 -1.82 14.76
N PHE A 52 -2.25 -0.76 13.94
CA PHE A 52 -3.11 0.42 14.15
C PHE A 52 -4.41 0.29 13.36
N ALA A 53 -4.32 -0.23 12.12
CA ALA A 53 -5.46 -0.50 11.25
C ALA A 53 -5.14 -1.66 10.30
N ASN A 54 -6.13 -2.48 9.98
CA ASN A 54 -6.03 -3.52 8.94
C ASN A 54 -7.44 -3.76 8.36
N ILE A 55 -7.87 -2.84 7.51
CA ILE A 55 -9.18 -2.83 6.87
C ILE A 55 -9.06 -3.55 5.53
N GLY A 56 -9.96 -4.49 5.25
CA GLY A 56 -9.89 -5.35 4.06
C GLY A 56 -8.92 -6.52 4.19
N GLY A 57 -8.25 -6.67 5.35
CA GLY A 57 -7.53 -7.89 5.75
C GLY A 57 -6.32 -8.27 4.90
N GLY A 58 -5.72 -7.32 4.20
CA GLY A 58 -4.58 -7.60 3.30
C GLY A 58 -3.23 -7.75 4.01
N PHE A 59 -3.05 -7.20 5.21
CA PHE A 59 -1.77 -7.23 5.91
C PHE A 59 -1.72 -8.33 6.98
N ASP A 60 -0.66 -9.12 6.96
CA ASP A 60 -0.40 -10.15 7.96
C ASP A 60 0.73 -9.69 8.91
N PRO A 61 0.43 -9.42 10.20
CA PRO A 61 1.42 -8.96 11.18
C PRO A 61 2.44 -10.03 11.59
N HIS A 62 2.17 -11.31 11.32
CA HIS A 62 3.10 -12.39 11.64
C HIS A 62 4.20 -12.55 10.59
N THR A 63 3.91 -12.17 9.37
CA THR A 63 4.85 -12.25 8.24
C THR A 63 5.38 -10.90 7.78
N GLY A 64 4.73 -9.79 8.18
CA GLY A 64 5.06 -8.43 7.71
C GLY A 64 4.68 -8.17 6.26
N ILE A 65 3.85 -9.03 5.65
CA ILE A 65 3.51 -9.01 4.22
C ILE A 65 2.10 -8.48 4.02
N PHE A 66 1.95 -7.50 3.12
CA PHE A 66 0.67 -7.13 2.56
C PHE A 66 0.39 -7.97 1.31
N THR A 67 -0.77 -8.61 1.25
CA THR A 67 -1.27 -9.31 0.06
C THR A 67 -2.47 -8.56 -0.52
N CYS A 68 -2.37 -8.17 -1.78
CA CYS A 68 -3.40 -7.41 -2.48
C CYS A 68 -4.70 -8.22 -2.60
N THR A 69 -5.77 -7.73 -1.99
CA THR A 69 -7.10 -8.37 -2.03
C THR A 69 -7.98 -7.82 -3.16
N GLN A 70 -7.71 -6.60 -3.64
CA GLN A 70 -8.40 -5.93 -4.73
C GLN A 70 -7.39 -5.28 -5.67
N ALA A 71 -7.42 -5.62 -6.95
CA ALA A 71 -6.56 -4.98 -7.94
C ALA A 71 -6.79 -3.47 -7.99
N GLY A 72 -5.70 -2.68 -8.08
CA GLY A 72 -5.81 -1.24 -8.03
C GLY A 72 -4.50 -0.50 -7.92
N LEU A 73 -4.62 0.80 -7.69
CA LEU A 73 -3.52 1.70 -7.43
C LEU A 73 -3.40 1.92 -5.92
N TYR A 74 -2.23 1.64 -5.37
CA TYR A 74 -1.95 1.70 -3.93
C TYR A 74 -0.83 2.68 -3.62
N VAL A 75 -0.91 3.31 -2.45
CA VAL A 75 0.23 3.99 -1.82
C VAL A 75 0.80 3.07 -0.75
N PHE A 76 2.14 3.00 -0.67
CA PHE A 76 2.87 2.41 0.45
C PHE A 76 3.83 3.44 1.02
N GLN A 77 3.95 3.45 2.34
CA GLN A 77 4.84 4.33 3.08
C GLN A 77 5.52 3.51 4.17
N PHE A 78 6.84 3.63 4.28
CA PHE A 78 7.58 2.97 5.34
C PHE A 78 8.62 3.91 5.92
N HIS A 79 8.72 3.89 7.22
CA HIS A 79 9.63 4.74 8.00
C HIS A 79 10.40 3.87 8.99
N SER A 80 11.59 4.30 9.32
CA SER A 80 12.43 3.63 10.32
C SER A 80 13.16 4.65 11.19
N LEU A 81 13.42 4.25 12.43
CA LEU A 81 14.36 4.90 13.31
C LEU A 81 15.46 3.89 13.61
N ALA A 82 16.67 4.16 13.13
CA ALA A 82 17.85 3.40 13.51
C ALA A 82 18.20 3.68 14.97
N ASP A 83 18.58 2.64 15.72
CA ASP A 83 19.12 2.80 17.06
C ASP A 83 20.45 3.57 17.04
N SER A 84 20.85 4.14 18.18
CA SER A 84 22.05 4.96 18.29
C SER A 84 23.30 4.20 17.82
N ASP A 85 24.10 4.85 16.98
CA ASP A 85 25.28 4.28 16.34
C ASP A 85 25.04 3.09 15.40
N GLN A 86 23.76 2.82 15.09
CA GLN A 86 23.37 1.73 14.21
C GLN A 86 22.85 2.27 12.86
N ALA A 87 22.77 1.38 11.89
CA ALA A 87 22.16 1.70 10.61
C ALA A 87 20.79 1.04 10.47
N SER A 88 19.85 1.75 9.84
CA SER A 88 18.65 1.15 9.26
C SER A 88 18.76 1.21 7.75
N TRP A 89 18.89 0.07 7.10
CA TRP A 89 18.87 -0.03 5.65
C TRP A 89 17.76 -0.97 5.23
N LEU A 90 16.68 -0.42 4.71
CA LEU A 90 15.46 -1.16 4.36
C LEU A 90 15.13 -1.00 2.89
N GLU A 91 14.55 -2.05 2.33
CA GLU A 91 14.09 -2.12 0.94
C GLU A 91 12.63 -2.56 0.88
N LEU A 92 11.83 -1.86 0.08
CA LEU A 92 10.47 -2.27 -0.25
C LEU A 92 10.50 -3.14 -1.50
N TYR A 93 9.78 -4.25 -1.43
CA TYR A 93 9.61 -5.21 -2.51
C TYR A 93 8.16 -5.32 -2.94
N HIS A 94 7.93 -5.48 -4.24
CA HIS A 94 6.69 -5.92 -4.85
C HIS A 94 6.92 -7.32 -5.45
N ASN A 95 6.29 -8.34 -4.87
CA ASN A 95 6.59 -9.74 -5.13
C ASN A 95 8.09 -10.02 -4.87
N SER A 96 8.83 -10.40 -5.89
CA SER A 96 10.29 -10.61 -5.81
C SER A 96 11.11 -9.42 -6.35
N TYR A 97 10.47 -8.33 -6.76
CA TYR A 97 11.14 -7.20 -7.40
C TYR A 97 11.40 -6.08 -6.40
N TYR A 98 12.64 -5.61 -6.35
CA TYR A 98 13.03 -4.41 -5.63
C TYR A 98 12.31 -3.18 -6.19
N VAL A 99 11.84 -2.29 -5.30
CA VAL A 99 11.14 -1.06 -5.66
C VAL A 99 11.93 0.18 -5.24
N CYS A 100 12.18 0.34 -3.95
CA CYS A 100 12.89 1.49 -3.40
C CYS A 100 13.48 1.16 -2.02
N SER A 101 14.42 2.01 -1.57
CA SER A 101 15.11 1.83 -0.28
C SER A 101 14.98 3.06 0.61
N THR A 102 15.27 2.85 1.90
CA THR A 102 15.65 3.90 2.85
C THR A 102 16.95 3.54 3.51
N TYR A 103 17.71 4.56 3.89
CA TYR A 103 18.92 4.40 4.69
C TYR A 103 19.02 5.51 5.72
N GLY A 104 19.21 5.13 6.97
CA GLY A 104 19.45 6.04 8.08
C GLY A 104 20.64 5.56 8.89
N HIS A 105 21.59 6.46 9.14
CA HIS A 105 22.74 6.23 10.01
C HIS A 105 23.26 7.56 10.55
N THR A 106 23.60 7.59 11.81
CA THR A 106 24.30 8.73 12.41
C THR A 106 25.16 8.28 13.58
N ALA A 107 26.23 8.99 13.86
CA ALA A 107 27.11 8.68 14.98
C ALA A 107 26.57 9.33 16.27
N ASN A 108 26.55 8.57 17.37
CA ASN A 108 26.16 8.99 18.71
C ASN A 108 24.71 9.50 18.85
N ASP A 109 23.80 9.11 17.93
CA ASP A 109 22.40 9.51 17.97
C ASP A 109 21.54 8.55 17.16
N TYR A 110 20.21 8.74 17.22
CA TYR A 110 19.23 8.03 16.41
C TYR A 110 19.13 8.66 15.03
N SER A 111 18.84 7.86 14.01
CA SER A 111 18.65 8.34 12.65
C SER A 111 17.34 7.86 12.06
N SER A 112 16.49 8.81 11.65
CA SER A 112 15.23 8.48 10.97
C SER A 112 15.39 8.47 9.46
N SER A 113 14.69 7.55 8.80
CA SER A 113 14.59 7.50 7.34
C SER A 113 13.20 7.03 6.91
N GLY A 114 12.81 7.30 5.68
CA GLY A 114 11.53 6.87 5.16
C GLY A 114 11.41 7.10 3.67
N ASN A 115 10.48 6.37 3.05
CA ASN A 115 10.15 6.51 1.63
C ASN A 115 8.67 6.21 1.41
N SER A 116 8.16 6.63 0.25
CA SER A 116 6.82 6.33 -0.19
C SER A 116 6.78 6.02 -1.69
N VAL A 117 5.85 5.18 -2.11
CA VAL A 117 5.71 4.78 -3.51
C VAL A 117 4.25 4.54 -3.86
N VAL A 118 3.92 4.78 -5.12
CA VAL A 118 2.64 4.40 -5.71
C VAL A 118 2.86 3.18 -6.59
N LEU A 119 2.11 2.09 -6.36
CA LEU A 119 2.19 0.84 -7.11
C LEU A 119 0.83 0.46 -7.67
N ARG A 120 0.83 -0.04 -8.90
CA ARG A 120 -0.32 -0.76 -9.45
C ARG A 120 -0.17 -2.23 -9.08
N LEU A 121 -1.17 -2.78 -8.38
CA LEU A 121 -1.18 -4.16 -7.94
C LEU A 121 -2.32 -4.94 -8.59
N SER A 122 -2.03 -6.19 -8.90
CA SER A 122 -3.01 -7.23 -9.20
C SER A 122 -3.40 -7.96 -7.92
N LYS A 123 -4.58 -8.59 -7.92
CA LYS A 123 -5.00 -9.42 -6.79
C LYS A 123 -4.01 -10.58 -6.57
N GLY A 124 -3.56 -10.75 -5.33
CA GLY A 124 -2.55 -11.74 -4.94
C GLY A 124 -1.11 -11.21 -4.92
N ASP A 125 -0.86 -10.01 -5.48
CA ASP A 125 0.46 -9.40 -5.37
C ASP A 125 0.82 -9.12 -3.92
N GLN A 126 2.11 -9.25 -3.59
CA GLN A 126 2.64 -9.07 -2.26
C GLN A 126 3.54 -7.84 -2.19
N VAL A 127 3.42 -7.06 -1.13
CA VAL A 127 4.29 -5.93 -0.83
C VAL A 127 4.81 -6.06 0.60
N TYR A 128 6.11 -5.91 0.79
CA TYR A 128 6.75 -6.04 2.09
C TYR A 128 8.06 -5.27 2.14
N VAL A 129 8.54 -5.03 3.35
CA VAL A 129 9.81 -4.36 3.63
C VAL A 129 10.80 -5.37 4.15
N LYS A 130 12.03 -5.35 3.63
CA LYS A 130 13.13 -6.22 4.07
C LYS A 130 14.31 -5.39 4.55
N ALA A 131 15.06 -5.94 5.50
CA ALA A 131 16.42 -5.48 5.76
C ALA A 131 17.33 -5.85 4.59
N VAL A 132 18.24 -4.95 4.22
CA VAL A 132 19.24 -5.22 3.18
C VAL A 132 20.19 -6.31 3.67
N ASP A 133 20.51 -7.26 2.78
CA ASP A 133 21.55 -8.26 3.06
C ASP A 133 22.92 -7.60 3.03
N GLN A 134 23.46 -7.36 4.21
CA GLN A 134 24.79 -6.78 4.37
C GLN A 134 25.80 -7.93 4.55
N SER A 135 26.29 -8.47 3.45
CA SER A 135 27.24 -9.61 3.39
C SER A 135 28.56 -9.38 4.14
N PHE A 136 28.77 -8.20 4.74
CA PHE A 136 29.97 -7.80 5.46
C PHE A 136 29.78 -7.63 6.98
N GLY A 137 28.75 -8.26 7.56
CA GLY A 137 28.58 -8.29 9.03
C GLY A 137 27.92 -7.04 9.64
N SER A 138 27.37 -6.11 8.84
CA SER A 138 26.56 -5.04 9.35
C SER A 138 25.13 -5.54 9.64
N THR A 139 24.56 -5.05 10.72
CA THR A 139 23.17 -5.35 11.12
C THR A 139 22.28 -4.15 10.85
N THR A 140 21.03 -4.38 10.46
CA THR A 140 19.99 -3.37 10.51
C THR A 140 19.33 -3.41 11.89
N VAL A 141 19.38 -2.31 12.62
CA VAL A 141 18.77 -2.21 13.95
C VAL A 141 17.70 -1.13 13.95
N LEU A 142 16.47 -1.51 14.20
CA LEU A 142 15.34 -0.62 14.34
C LEU A 142 15.03 -0.39 15.81
N PHE A 143 14.99 0.87 16.22
CA PHE A 143 14.52 1.23 17.54
C PHE A 143 13.00 1.09 17.61
N GLY A 144 12.52 0.53 18.73
CA GLY A 144 11.11 0.41 19.05
C GLY A 144 10.91 0.29 20.55
N ALA A 145 9.82 0.89 21.05
CA ALA A 145 9.41 0.80 22.45
C ALA A 145 7.88 0.60 22.51
N SER A 146 7.41 -0.02 23.57
CA SER A 146 5.98 -0.36 23.72
C SER A 146 5.05 0.87 23.78
N ASN A 147 5.57 2.00 24.19
CA ASN A 147 4.88 3.28 24.31
C ASN A 147 5.25 4.29 23.20
N GLU A 148 6.25 3.98 22.37
CA GLU A 148 6.74 4.87 21.32
C GLU A 148 6.99 4.07 20.03
N VAL A 149 6.29 4.43 18.96
CA VAL A 149 6.42 3.75 17.68
C VAL A 149 6.97 4.72 16.66
N TYR A 150 8.18 4.48 16.21
CA TYR A 150 8.88 5.29 15.21
C TYR A 150 8.96 4.60 13.86
N SER A 151 9.18 3.27 13.88
CA SER A 151 9.28 2.49 12.64
C SER A 151 7.91 1.97 12.25
N THR A 152 7.42 2.35 11.07
CA THR A 152 6.05 2.06 10.60
C THR A 152 6.03 1.57 9.17
N PHE A 153 5.00 0.78 8.84
CA PHE A 153 4.65 0.41 7.48
C PHE A 153 3.15 0.55 7.28
N SER A 154 2.77 1.28 6.25
CA SER A 154 1.37 1.56 5.93
C SER A 154 1.12 1.42 4.43
N GLY A 155 -0.09 1.03 4.07
CA GLY A 155 -0.52 0.99 2.69
C GLY A 155 -2.03 1.13 2.58
N TYR A 156 -2.49 1.74 1.47
CA TYR A 156 -3.92 1.89 1.21
C TYR A 156 -4.24 2.01 -0.27
N LEU A 157 -5.43 1.56 -0.62
CA LEU A 157 -5.99 1.65 -1.97
C LEU A 157 -6.40 3.09 -2.27
N ILE A 158 -5.87 3.65 -3.38
CA ILE A 158 -6.28 4.96 -3.91
C ILE A 158 -7.48 4.80 -4.85
N ALA A 159 -7.34 3.85 -5.80
CA ALA A 159 -8.34 3.60 -6.82
C ALA A 159 -8.36 2.11 -7.21
N PRO A 160 -9.50 1.44 -7.16
CA PRO A 160 -9.62 0.08 -7.65
C PRO A 160 -9.52 0.05 -9.17
N VAL A 161 -8.93 -1.02 -9.69
CA VAL A 161 -9.05 -1.39 -11.11
C VAL A 161 -10.06 -2.51 -11.19
N PHE A 162 -11.16 -2.26 -11.87
CA PHE A 162 -12.12 -3.31 -12.23
C PHE A 162 -11.63 -3.92 -13.53
N GLU A 163 -11.53 -5.26 -13.59
CA GLU A 163 -11.30 -5.95 -14.85
C GLU A 163 -12.55 -5.71 -15.71
N GLU A 164 -12.38 -5.03 -16.84
CA GLU A 164 -13.42 -5.00 -17.85
C GLU A 164 -13.52 -6.43 -18.40
N PHE A 165 -14.66 -7.06 -18.16
CA PHE A 165 -14.95 -8.32 -18.83
C PHE A 165 -14.84 -8.09 -20.35
N PRO A 166 -14.09 -8.92 -21.08
CA PRO A 166 -14.05 -8.78 -22.53
C PRO A 166 -15.50 -8.89 -23.04
N ILE A 167 -15.93 -7.85 -23.75
CA ILE A 167 -17.24 -7.90 -24.45
C ILE A 167 -17.14 -9.04 -25.48
N VAL A 168 -17.63 -10.20 -25.10
CA VAL A 168 -17.80 -11.33 -26.01
C VAL A 168 -18.99 -10.99 -26.90
N GLY A 169 -18.72 -10.53 -28.12
CA GLY A 169 -19.77 -10.30 -29.09
C GLY A 169 -19.43 -9.31 -30.18
N LYS A 170 -18.83 -9.79 -31.25
CA LYS A 170 -19.16 -9.47 -32.64
C LYS A 170 -18.96 -10.71 -33.46
#